data_97812ddca416d3f30e44d808fc127c6a
#
_entry.id   97812ddca416d3f30e44d808fc127c6a
#
_cell.length_a   1.000
_cell.length_b   1.000
_cell.length_c   1.000
_cell.angle_alpha   90.00
_cell.angle_beta   90.00
_cell.angle_gamma   90.00
#
_symmetry.space_group_name_H-M   'P 1'
#
loop_
_entity.id
_entity.type
_entity.pdbx_description
1 polymer ?
#
loop_
_entity_poly.entity_id
_entity_poly.type
_entity_poly.pdbx_seq_one_letter_code
_entity_poly.pdbx_strand_id
1 'polypeptide(L)'
;MHNNNYLKLIFLISKVLINIYFIGGVILNFSYKLGIDIGSTTIKLVVLDKDNQVVYKKYMRHLSEIYKSMHDNMILLSNTLRNHKFTCAITGSAGMGMANNLNMPFVQEVIACSKAVKNWIPQTDVAVELGGEDAKITYFGSAPEQRMNGVCAGGTGSFIDHMASLLNTDAMGLNELAQKGTQIYTIASRCGVFAKTDVQALLNDGVSKADIALSILQAVVNQTIGNLAQGRPLEGNIAFLGGPLYFLTQLKERFIKTLKLTDEHIVNVDDGCYFVAMGCALSDNAIEMTYDELMQRLNNCSKSSTETESVAFTLFKNEQEYNEFKQRHNKDVVKKALLSDYQGPLYIGIDAGSTTTKLVAISKNREILYSSYGSNNFSPLKTVLDEI
;
A
#
# COMPACT_ATOMS: atom_id res chain seq x y z
N MET A 1 -42.91 16.76 29.31
CA MET A 1 -41.60 16.21 28.93
C MET A 1 -41.43 14.69 29.10
N HIS A 2 -42.51 13.91 29.02
CA HIS A 2 -42.44 12.44 29.29
C HIS A 2 -42.70 11.53 28.08
N ASN A 3 -43.03 12.11 26.90
CA ASN A 3 -43.47 11.27 25.76
C ASN A 3 -42.35 10.90 24.76
N ASN A 4 -41.14 11.47 24.88
CA ASN A 4 -40.06 11.23 23.89
C ASN A 4 -39.16 10.02 24.23
N ASN A 5 -39.19 9.55 25.49
CA ASN A 5 -38.40 8.38 25.88
C ASN A 5 -39.13 7.04 25.61
N TYR A 6 -40.46 7.05 25.58
CA TYR A 6 -41.22 5.87 25.21
C TYR A 6 -41.14 5.54 23.73
N LEU A 7 -41.11 6.54 22.86
CA LEU A 7 -40.92 6.36 21.40
C LEU A 7 -39.53 5.88 21.06
N LYS A 8 -38.48 6.35 21.76
CA LYS A 8 -37.12 5.82 21.59
C LYS A 8 -36.97 4.39 22.10
N LEU A 9 -37.65 4.02 23.20
CA LEU A 9 -37.65 2.68 23.73
C LEU A 9 -38.41 1.72 22.80
N ILE A 10 -39.53 2.14 22.23
CA ILE A 10 -40.31 1.34 21.26
C ILE A 10 -39.50 1.18 19.96
N PHE A 11 -38.76 2.20 19.53
CA PHE A 11 -37.87 2.11 18.35
C PHE A 11 -36.63 1.23 18.60
N LEU A 12 -36.11 1.23 19.83
CA LEU A 12 -35.03 0.31 20.22
C LEU A 12 -35.50 -1.14 20.37
N ILE A 13 -36.69 -1.32 20.97
CA ILE A 13 -37.33 -2.62 21.09
C ILE A 13 -37.81 -3.17 19.76
N SER A 14 -38.28 -2.33 18.83
CA SER A 14 -38.60 -2.78 17.47
C SER A 14 -37.35 -3.16 16.67
N LYS A 15 -36.21 -2.47 16.84
CA LYS A 15 -34.92 -2.90 16.26
C LYS A 15 -34.37 -4.19 16.88
N VAL A 16 -34.62 -4.44 18.16
CA VAL A 16 -34.24 -5.68 18.83
C VAL A 16 -35.24 -6.82 18.55
N LEU A 17 -36.53 -6.51 18.38
CA LEU A 17 -37.59 -7.51 18.07
C LEU A 17 -37.64 -7.90 16.59
N ILE A 18 -37.10 -7.10 15.67
CA ILE A 18 -36.93 -7.50 14.27
C ILE A 18 -35.86 -8.61 14.16
N ASN A 19 -34.98 -8.74 15.15
CA ASN A 19 -34.02 -9.84 15.25
C ASN A 19 -34.54 -11.10 15.95
N ILE A 20 -35.81 -11.10 16.49
CA ILE A 20 -36.39 -12.25 17.22
C ILE A 20 -37.84 -12.44 16.77
N TYR A 21 -38.09 -12.69 15.50
CA TYR A 21 -39.33 -13.35 15.10
C TYR A 21 -39.05 -14.79 14.70
N PHE A 22 -38.97 -15.63 15.73
CA PHE A 22 -39.20 -17.06 15.62
C PHE A 22 -40.73 -17.30 15.74
N ILE A 23 -41.44 -17.24 14.65
CA ILE A 23 -42.77 -17.84 14.52
C ILE A 23 -42.80 -18.63 13.23
N GLY A 24 -42.71 -19.95 13.31
CA GLY A 24 -43.09 -20.86 12.24
C GLY A 24 -42.13 -20.92 11.08
N GLY A 25 -40.91 -21.45 11.27
CA GLY A 25 -40.15 -22.09 10.18
C GLY A 25 -39.70 -21.23 8.96
N VAL A 26 -39.81 -19.91 9.03
CA VAL A 26 -39.27 -19.01 8.00
C VAL A 26 -37.97 -18.41 8.53
N ILE A 27 -36.86 -19.03 8.20
CA ILE A 27 -35.53 -18.37 8.27
C ILE A 27 -35.60 -17.22 7.26
N LEU A 28 -35.71 -15.99 7.74
CA LEU A 28 -35.48 -14.82 6.90
C LEU A 28 -34.00 -14.86 6.50
N ASN A 29 -33.71 -15.44 5.34
CA ASN A 29 -32.40 -15.45 4.72
C ASN A 29 -32.09 -14.01 4.27
N PHE A 30 -31.55 -13.19 5.18
CA PHE A 30 -30.89 -11.95 4.75
C PHE A 30 -29.66 -12.34 3.96
N SER A 31 -29.73 -12.17 2.64
CA SER A 31 -28.61 -12.46 1.75
C SER A 31 -27.60 -11.32 1.86
N TYR A 32 -26.49 -11.56 2.53
CA TYR A 32 -25.34 -10.64 2.50
C TYR A 32 -24.51 -10.85 1.24
N LYS A 33 -23.73 -9.83 0.88
CA LYS A 33 -22.79 -9.86 -0.24
C LYS A 33 -21.41 -9.50 0.28
N LEU A 34 -20.46 -10.44 0.20
CA LEU A 34 -19.08 -10.24 0.62
C LEU A 34 -18.21 -9.96 -0.60
N GLY A 35 -17.56 -8.81 -0.62
CA GLY A 35 -16.51 -8.46 -1.60
C GLY A 35 -15.15 -8.45 -0.93
N ILE A 36 -14.19 -9.12 -1.56
CA ILE A 36 -12.82 -9.25 -1.09
C ILE A 36 -11.90 -8.65 -2.15
N ASP A 37 -11.24 -7.55 -1.82
CA ASP A 37 -10.21 -6.94 -2.66
C ASP A 37 -8.83 -7.22 -2.07
N ILE A 38 -8.03 -8.02 -2.80
CA ILE A 38 -6.65 -8.38 -2.42
C ILE A 38 -5.70 -7.65 -3.35
N GLY A 39 -5.24 -6.50 -2.92
CA GLY A 39 -4.21 -5.73 -3.61
C GLY A 39 -2.80 -6.23 -3.27
N SER A 40 -1.79 -5.61 -3.87
CA SER A 40 -0.36 -5.94 -3.66
C SER A 40 0.12 -5.78 -2.22
N THR A 41 -0.45 -4.82 -1.47
CA THR A 41 -0.01 -4.50 -0.09
C THR A 41 -1.13 -4.62 0.94
N THR A 42 -2.40 -4.62 0.51
CA THR A 42 -3.56 -4.50 1.40
C THR A 42 -4.70 -5.42 1.00
N ILE A 43 -5.49 -5.83 2.00
CA ILE A 43 -6.77 -6.51 1.81
C ILE A 43 -7.89 -5.57 2.28
N LYS A 44 -8.98 -5.50 1.52
CA LYS A 44 -10.21 -4.83 1.93
C LYS A 44 -11.34 -5.83 1.88
N LEU A 45 -12.11 -5.86 2.93
CA LEU A 45 -13.31 -6.68 3.07
C LEU A 45 -14.51 -5.76 3.20
N VAL A 46 -15.54 -6.02 2.43
CA VAL A 46 -16.81 -5.29 2.52
C VAL A 46 -17.95 -6.29 2.53
N VAL A 47 -18.85 -6.14 3.49
CA VAL A 47 -20.13 -6.86 3.51
C VAL A 47 -21.25 -5.85 3.27
N LEU A 48 -22.05 -6.12 2.26
CA LEU A 48 -23.27 -5.38 1.96
C LEU A 48 -24.49 -6.19 2.39
N ASP A 49 -25.54 -5.49 2.80
CA ASP A 49 -26.86 -6.10 3.01
C ASP A 49 -27.64 -6.21 1.68
N LYS A 50 -28.89 -6.67 1.78
CA LYS A 50 -29.80 -6.82 0.62
C LYS A 50 -30.06 -5.49 -0.12
N ASP A 51 -29.99 -4.36 0.57
CA ASP A 51 -30.24 -3.02 0.05
C ASP A 51 -28.94 -2.31 -0.38
N ASN A 52 -27.84 -3.07 -0.49
CA ASN A 52 -26.48 -2.62 -0.83
C ASN A 52 -25.90 -1.61 0.17
N GLN A 53 -26.36 -1.61 1.44
CA GLN A 53 -25.76 -0.79 2.48
C GLN A 53 -24.55 -1.52 3.07
N VAL A 54 -23.48 -0.77 3.35
CA VAL A 54 -22.28 -1.32 3.97
C VAL A 54 -22.57 -1.64 5.44
N VAL A 55 -22.61 -2.91 5.81
CA VAL A 55 -22.81 -3.38 7.19
C VAL A 55 -21.50 -3.74 7.89
N TYR A 56 -20.45 -4.02 7.11
CA TYR A 56 -19.10 -4.24 7.61
C TYR A 56 -18.08 -3.83 6.56
N LYS A 57 -17.00 -3.22 7.01
CA LYS A 57 -15.83 -2.92 6.17
C LYS A 57 -14.55 -3.02 6.98
N LYS A 58 -13.48 -3.54 6.37
CA LYS A 58 -12.16 -3.67 6.98
C LYS A 58 -11.07 -3.41 5.94
N TYR A 59 -10.11 -2.57 6.31
CA TYR A 59 -8.90 -2.28 5.56
C TYR A 59 -7.70 -2.75 6.38
N MET A 60 -6.80 -3.53 5.78
CA MET A 60 -5.62 -4.04 6.47
C MET A 60 -4.43 -4.23 5.53
N ARG A 61 -3.22 -4.05 6.05
CA ARG A 61 -1.99 -4.46 5.36
C ARG A 61 -1.75 -5.95 5.62
N HIS A 62 -1.42 -6.71 4.58
CA HIS A 62 -1.19 -8.16 4.71
C HIS A 62 0.29 -8.53 4.90
N LEU A 63 1.22 -7.60 4.71
CA LEU A 63 2.67 -7.81 4.91
C LEU A 63 3.19 -9.10 4.26
N SER A 64 2.70 -9.41 3.07
CA SER A 64 2.94 -10.64 2.30
C SER A 64 2.33 -11.93 2.91
N GLU A 65 1.65 -11.85 4.07
CA GLU A 65 0.97 -12.96 4.72
C GLU A 65 -0.54 -12.98 4.39
N ILE A 66 -0.88 -13.09 3.08
CA ILE A 66 -2.26 -12.95 2.59
C ILE A 66 -3.20 -13.97 3.25
N TYR A 67 -2.83 -15.26 3.28
CA TYR A 67 -3.68 -16.33 3.85
C TYR A 67 -3.96 -16.11 5.33
N LYS A 68 -2.94 -15.80 6.12
CA LYS A 68 -3.08 -15.52 7.55
C LYS A 68 -3.97 -14.30 7.78
N SER A 69 -3.71 -13.21 7.05
CA SER A 69 -4.50 -11.99 7.15
C SER A 69 -5.97 -12.23 6.79
N MET A 70 -6.24 -13.04 5.75
CA MET A 70 -7.59 -13.44 5.38
C MET A 70 -8.26 -14.26 6.47
N HIS A 71 -7.59 -15.32 6.94
CA HIS A 71 -8.10 -16.20 7.98
C HIS A 71 -8.47 -15.45 9.26
N ASP A 72 -7.54 -14.62 9.77
CA ASP A 72 -7.75 -13.87 11.01
C ASP A 72 -8.93 -12.88 10.89
N ASN A 73 -9.09 -12.27 9.73
CA ASN A 73 -10.19 -11.34 9.51
C ASN A 73 -11.52 -12.03 9.22
N MET A 74 -11.54 -13.23 8.65
CA MET A 74 -12.76 -14.02 8.53
C MET A 74 -13.27 -14.45 9.93
N ILE A 75 -12.41 -14.72 10.90
CA ILE A 75 -12.82 -14.98 12.28
C ILE A 75 -13.60 -13.79 12.84
N LEU A 76 -13.16 -12.56 12.59
CA LEU A 76 -13.87 -11.35 13.03
C LEU A 76 -15.24 -11.19 12.36
N LEU A 77 -15.40 -11.68 11.12
CA LEU A 77 -16.66 -11.68 10.39
C LEU A 77 -17.64 -12.77 10.84
N SER A 78 -17.23 -13.71 11.70
CA SER A 78 -18.07 -14.81 12.16
C SER A 78 -19.40 -14.33 12.75
N ASN A 79 -19.39 -13.26 13.54
CA ASN A 79 -20.59 -12.70 14.15
C ASN A 79 -21.60 -12.15 13.13
N THR A 80 -21.12 -11.72 11.97
CA THR A 80 -21.96 -11.16 10.90
C THR A 80 -22.46 -12.24 9.95
N LEU A 81 -21.63 -13.22 9.60
CA LEU A 81 -21.90 -14.14 8.49
C LEU A 81 -22.25 -15.57 8.90
N ARG A 82 -21.89 -16.04 10.11
CA ARG A 82 -21.99 -17.48 10.50
C ARG A 82 -23.38 -18.09 10.32
N ASN A 83 -24.43 -17.33 10.61
CA ASN A 83 -25.81 -17.83 10.57
C ASN A 83 -26.55 -17.44 9.28
N HIS A 84 -25.82 -16.96 8.27
CA HIS A 84 -26.38 -16.46 7.04
C HIS A 84 -25.72 -17.10 5.83
N LYS A 85 -26.48 -17.27 4.76
CA LYS A 85 -25.93 -17.44 3.42
C LYS A 85 -25.59 -16.08 2.85
N PHE A 86 -24.48 -16.01 2.12
CA PHE A 86 -24.03 -14.81 1.47
C PHE A 86 -23.41 -15.14 0.11
N THR A 87 -23.43 -14.17 -0.79
CA THR A 87 -22.66 -14.28 -2.04
C THR A 87 -21.27 -13.73 -1.82
N CYS A 88 -20.26 -14.32 -2.48
CA CYS A 88 -18.88 -13.91 -2.35
C CYS A 88 -18.15 -13.91 -3.70
N ALA A 89 -17.29 -12.91 -3.91
CA ALA A 89 -16.36 -12.83 -5.01
C ALA A 89 -15.05 -12.17 -4.55
N ILE A 90 -13.97 -12.41 -5.30
CA ILE A 90 -12.64 -11.88 -5.05
C ILE A 90 -12.21 -11.00 -6.21
N THR A 91 -11.50 -9.93 -5.90
CA THR A 91 -10.88 -8.99 -6.85
C THR A 91 -9.49 -8.56 -6.34
N GLY A 92 -8.83 -7.69 -7.06
CA GLY A 92 -7.54 -7.12 -6.67
C GLY A 92 -6.36 -7.75 -7.42
N SER A 93 -5.25 -7.00 -7.52
CA SER A 93 -4.06 -7.38 -8.30
C SER A 93 -3.41 -8.69 -7.83
N ALA A 94 -3.48 -9.00 -6.53
CA ALA A 94 -3.05 -10.28 -5.95
C ALA A 94 -4.21 -11.27 -5.74
N GLY A 95 -5.43 -10.90 -6.10
CA GLY A 95 -6.65 -11.68 -5.82
C GLY A 95 -6.82 -12.91 -6.70
N MET A 96 -6.31 -12.89 -7.94
CA MET A 96 -6.54 -13.99 -8.90
C MET A 96 -5.99 -15.33 -8.41
N GLY A 97 -4.76 -15.36 -7.88
CA GLY A 97 -4.17 -16.57 -7.31
C GLY A 97 -4.98 -17.10 -6.13
N MET A 98 -5.43 -16.21 -5.24
CA MET A 98 -6.26 -16.57 -4.10
C MET A 98 -7.62 -17.09 -4.56
N ALA A 99 -8.27 -16.45 -5.53
CA ALA A 99 -9.55 -16.87 -6.08
C ALA A 99 -9.45 -18.30 -6.66
N ASN A 100 -8.40 -18.58 -7.43
CA ASN A 100 -8.15 -19.91 -7.98
C ASN A 100 -7.96 -20.95 -6.86
N ASN A 101 -7.13 -20.67 -5.87
CA ASN A 101 -6.85 -21.58 -4.76
C ASN A 101 -8.08 -21.85 -3.89
N LEU A 102 -8.95 -20.85 -3.72
CA LEU A 102 -10.21 -20.99 -2.97
C LEU A 102 -11.36 -21.53 -3.84
N ASN A 103 -11.14 -21.77 -5.13
CA ASN A 103 -12.18 -22.09 -6.10
C ASN A 103 -13.36 -21.09 -6.02
N MET A 104 -13.02 -19.80 -6.12
CA MET A 104 -13.95 -18.67 -6.06
C MET A 104 -13.89 -17.84 -7.33
N PRO A 105 -14.98 -17.14 -7.69
CA PRO A 105 -14.97 -16.25 -8.85
C PRO A 105 -14.04 -15.05 -8.62
N PHE A 106 -13.28 -14.74 -9.65
CA PHE A 106 -12.47 -13.52 -9.71
C PHE A 106 -13.16 -12.46 -10.55
N VAL A 107 -13.18 -11.24 -10.05
CA VAL A 107 -13.74 -10.06 -10.73
C VAL A 107 -12.60 -9.10 -11.06
N GLN A 108 -12.50 -8.68 -12.31
CA GLN A 108 -11.49 -7.68 -12.68
C GLN A 108 -11.78 -6.35 -11.98
N GLU A 109 -10.74 -5.68 -11.51
CA GLU A 109 -10.85 -4.42 -10.75
C GLU A 109 -11.61 -3.33 -11.51
N VAL A 110 -11.38 -3.20 -12.83
CA VAL A 110 -12.11 -2.23 -13.65
C VAL A 110 -13.62 -2.47 -13.64
N ILE A 111 -14.04 -3.73 -13.66
CA ILE A 111 -15.46 -4.11 -13.61
C ILE A 111 -16.03 -3.84 -12.22
N ALA A 112 -15.28 -4.23 -11.16
CA ALA A 112 -15.67 -3.97 -9.79
C ALA A 112 -15.79 -2.47 -9.50
N CYS A 113 -14.77 -1.68 -9.85
CA CYS A 113 -14.79 -0.23 -9.69
C CYS A 113 -15.97 0.41 -10.46
N SER A 114 -16.20 0.00 -11.70
CA SER A 114 -17.31 0.54 -12.52
C SER A 114 -18.67 0.23 -11.93
N LYS A 115 -18.87 -0.98 -11.36
CA LYS A 115 -20.13 -1.31 -10.65
C LYS A 115 -20.32 -0.45 -9.40
N ALA A 116 -19.28 -0.23 -8.63
CA ALA A 116 -19.33 0.64 -7.46
C ALA A 116 -19.66 2.09 -7.84
N VAL A 117 -18.95 2.64 -8.81
CA VAL A 117 -19.19 4.01 -9.29
C VAL A 117 -20.63 4.16 -9.76
N LYS A 118 -21.12 3.25 -10.61
CA LYS A 118 -22.49 3.28 -11.11
C LYS A 118 -23.54 3.21 -10.00
N ASN A 119 -23.27 2.49 -8.91
CA ASN A 119 -24.22 2.29 -7.82
C ASN A 119 -24.26 3.45 -6.83
N TRP A 120 -23.09 4.03 -6.47
CA TRP A 120 -23.02 5.01 -5.38
C TRP A 120 -22.68 6.43 -5.82
N ILE A 121 -21.95 6.60 -6.92
CA ILE A 121 -21.52 7.91 -7.43
C ILE A 121 -21.69 7.99 -8.98
N PRO A 122 -22.90 7.77 -9.51
CA PRO A 122 -23.14 7.64 -10.95
C PRO A 122 -22.84 8.91 -11.77
N GLN A 123 -22.68 10.06 -11.11
CA GLN A 123 -22.32 11.33 -11.72
C GLN A 123 -20.84 11.45 -12.07
N THR A 124 -20.00 10.45 -11.72
CA THR A 124 -18.55 10.50 -11.93
C THR A 124 -18.19 10.35 -13.39
N ASP A 125 -17.43 11.31 -13.92
CA ASP A 125 -16.87 11.26 -15.26
C ASP A 125 -15.50 10.61 -15.28
N VAL A 126 -14.66 10.90 -14.26
CA VAL A 126 -13.29 10.36 -14.14
C VAL A 126 -13.04 9.92 -12.70
N ALA A 127 -12.46 8.74 -12.52
CA ALA A 127 -11.90 8.33 -11.24
C ALA A 127 -10.38 8.27 -11.31
N VAL A 128 -9.72 8.90 -10.34
CA VAL A 128 -8.29 8.74 -10.05
C VAL A 128 -8.18 7.82 -8.85
N GLU A 129 -7.55 6.66 -9.04
CA GLU A 129 -7.37 5.65 -8.00
C GLU A 129 -5.88 5.41 -7.75
N LEU A 130 -5.46 5.52 -6.50
CA LEU A 130 -4.12 5.16 -6.07
C LEU A 130 -4.18 3.98 -5.10
N GLY A 131 -3.53 2.90 -5.50
CA GLY A 131 -3.35 1.69 -4.68
C GLY A 131 -1.97 1.63 -4.01
N GLY A 132 -1.63 0.45 -3.50
CA GLY A 132 -0.31 0.17 -2.91
C GLY A 132 0.82 0.25 -3.95
N GLU A 133 0.64 -0.40 -5.08
CA GLU A 133 1.61 -0.44 -6.19
C GLU A 133 0.99 -0.03 -7.54
N ASP A 134 -0.33 0.13 -7.59
CA ASP A 134 -1.09 0.49 -8.77
C ASP A 134 -1.57 1.94 -8.69
N ALA A 135 -1.49 2.64 -9.81
CA ALA A 135 -2.14 3.93 -10.03
C ALA A 135 -3.02 3.80 -11.28
N LYS A 136 -4.26 4.26 -11.20
CA LYS A 136 -5.25 4.09 -12.27
C LYS A 136 -6.01 5.39 -12.50
N ILE A 137 -6.31 5.66 -13.78
CA ILE A 137 -7.29 6.67 -14.19
C ILE A 137 -8.35 5.95 -15.01
N THR A 138 -9.60 6.03 -14.57
CA THR A 138 -10.74 5.44 -15.27
C THR A 138 -11.65 6.56 -15.76
N TYR A 139 -11.90 6.61 -17.06
CA TYR A 139 -12.84 7.51 -17.69
C TYR A 139 -14.15 6.75 -17.88
N PHE A 140 -15.24 7.28 -17.32
CA PHE A 140 -16.56 6.69 -17.43
C PHE A 140 -17.33 7.36 -18.60
N GLY A 141 -17.85 6.54 -19.48
CA GLY A 141 -18.62 6.94 -20.65
C GLY A 141 -19.54 5.79 -21.05
N SER A 142 -19.82 5.65 -22.33
CA SER A 142 -20.59 4.50 -22.85
C SER A 142 -19.88 3.16 -22.56
N ALA A 143 -18.56 3.16 -22.56
CA ALA A 143 -17.71 2.07 -22.08
C ALA A 143 -16.58 2.67 -21.22
N PRO A 144 -16.29 2.13 -20.03
CA PRO A 144 -15.21 2.63 -19.21
C PRO A 144 -13.84 2.32 -19.85
N GLU A 145 -13.00 3.38 -19.92
CA GLU A 145 -11.59 3.25 -20.35
C GLU A 145 -10.69 3.41 -19.13
N GLN A 146 -9.94 2.39 -18.79
CA GLN A 146 -8.99 2.44 -17.68
C GLN A 146 -7.55 2.46 -18.18
N ARG A 147 -6.77 3.36 -17.62
CA ARG A 147 -5.32 3.45 -17.80
C ARG A 147 -4.65 3.18 -16.47
N MET A 148 -3.63 2.35 -16.49
CA MET A 148 -2.91 1.91 -15.31
C MET A 148 -1.40 2.03 -15.53
N ASN A 149 -0.64 2.29 -14.45
CA ASN A 149 0.81 2.22 -14.51
C ASN A 149 1.26 0.80 -14.90
N GLY A 150 2.42 0.74 -15.56
CA GLY A 150 3.06 -0.53 -15.87
C GLY A 150 3.77 -1.13 -14.65
N VAL A 151 4.99 -1.60 -14.84
CA VAL A 151 5.81 -2.27 -13.80
C VAL A 151 6.41 -1.31 -12.75
N CYS A 152 6.28 -0.01 -12.93
CA CYS A 152 6.88 0.98 -12.01
C CYS A 152 5.85 1.42 -10.96
N ALA A 153 6.15 1.17 -9.70
CA ALA A 153 5.32 1.61 -8.57
C ALA A 153 5.45 3.11 -8.22
N GLY A 154 6.16 3.90 -9.04
CA GLY A 154 6.25 5.35 -8.86
C GLY A 154 4.88 6.02 -8.88
N GLY A 155 4.62 6.93 -7.97
CA GLY A 155 3.33 7.60 -7.84
C GLY A 155 2.26 6.79 -7.10
N THR A 156 2.63 5.74 -6.38
CA THR A 156 1.74 4.84 -5.64
C THR A 156 2.00 4.87 -4.14
N GLY A 157 1.23 4.12 -3.37
CA GLY A 157 1.40 4.01 -1.92
C GLY A 157 2.79 3.55 -1.50
N SER A 158 3.35 2.56 -2.19
CA SER A 158 4.71 2.07 -1.92
C SER A 158 5.79 3.13 -2.18
N PHE A 159 5.61 3.97 -3.21
CA PHE A 159 6.49 5.10 -3.43
C PHE A 159 6.40 6.10 -2.26
N ILE A 160 5.18 6.41 -1.81
CA ILE A 160 4.95 7.32 -0.68
C ILE A 160 5.59 6.78 0.60
N ASP A 161 5.40 5.50 0.91
CA ASP A 161 6.01 4.83 2.08
C ASP A 161 7.55 4.91 2.02
N HIS A 162 8.14 4.68 0.84
CA HIS A 162 9.58 4.77 0.62
C HIS A 162 10.12 6.20 0.83
N MET A 163 9.43 7.19 0.29
CA MET A 163 9.83 8.59 0.47
C MET A 163 9.65 9.07 1.90
N ALA A 164 8.59 8.63 2.58
CA ALA A 164 8.35 8.94 3.99
C ALA A 164 9.48 8.41 4.89
N SER A 165 9.99 7.21 4.59
CA SER A 165 11.11 6.61 5.34
C SER A 165 12.39 7.45 5.27
N LEU A 166 12.65 8.16 4.16
CA LEU A 166 13.79 9.07 4.03
C LEU A 166 13.69 10.28 4.97
N LEU A 167 12.46 10.66 5.33
CA LEU A 167 12.19 11.74 6.27
C LEU A 167 12.09 11.25 7.73
N ASN A 168 12.35 9.94 7.97
CA ASN A 168 12.17 9.25 9.25
C ASN A 168 10.72 9.34 9.76
N THR A 169 9.76 9.06 8.90
CA THR A 169 8.33 9.05 9.22
C THR A 169 7.60 7.99 8.39
N ASP A 170 6.30 7.84 8.59
CA ASP A 170 5.40 7.02 7.76
C ASP A 170 4.57 7.90 6.82
N ALA A 171 3.66 7.29 6.04
CA ALA A 171 2.82 8.02 5.09
C ALA A 171 1.91 9.05 5.79
N MET A 172 1.41 8.76 7.00
CA MET A 172 0.58 9.71 7.75
C MET A 172 1.41 10.90 8.24
N GLY A 173 2.58 10.65 8.81
CA GLY A 173 3.50 11.71 9.20
C GLY A 173 4.02 12.54 8.01
N LEU A 174 4.21 11.90 6.83
CA LEU A 174 4.50 12.64 5.61
C LEU A 174 3.36 13.61 5.25
N ASN A 175 2.11 13.18 5.37
CA ASN A 175 0.94 14.02 5.14
C ASN A 175 0.85 15.19 6.13
N GLU A 176 1.14 14.95 7.42
CA GLU A 176 1.19 15.99 8.45
C GLU A 176 2.32 17.01 8.22
N LEU A 177 3.48 16.53 7.77
CA LEU A 177 4.59 17.42 7.37
C LEU A 177 4.19 18.27 6.17
N ALA A 178 3.62 17.67 5.13
CA ALA A 178 3.21 18.36 3.91
C ALA A 178 2.18 19.47 4.18
N GLN A 179 1.32 19.31 5.19
CA GLN A 179 0.37 20.34 5.59
C GLN A 179 1.05 21.65 6.02
N LYS A 180 2.28 21.55 6.53
CA LYS A 180 3.08 22.71 7.00
C LYS A 180 4.00 23.25 5.92
N GLY A 181 4.09 22.58 4.78
CA GLY A 181 4.93 22.99 3.66
C GLY A 181 4.37 24.21 2.93
N THR A 182 5.26 25.10 2.52
CA THR A 182 4.93 26.35 1.83
C THR A 182 5.55 26.45 0.45
N GLN A 183 6.64 25.69 0.20
CA GLN A 183 7.39 25.71 -1.04
C GLN A 183 7.46 24.32 -1.66
N ILE A 184 7.39 24.27 -2.98
CA ILE A 184 7.49 23.03 -3.77
C ILE A 184 8.80 23.07 -4.55
N TYR A 185 9.61 22.03 -4.35
CA TYR A 185 10.85 21.78 -5.08
C TYR A 185 10.61 20.74 -6.16
N THR A 186 11.40 20.81 -7.23
CA THR A 186 11.33 19.81 -8.30
C THR A 186 11.91 18.48 -7.82
N ILE A 187 11.12 17.44 -7.87
CA ILE A 187 11.51 16.05 -7.59
C ILE A 187 11.15 15.23 -8.83
N ALA A 188 12.05 14.35 -9.26
CA ALA A 188 11.83 13.49 -10.41
C ALA A 188 10.54 12.66 -10.23
N SER A 189 9.61 12.80 -11.16
CA SER A 189 8.29 12.18 -11.06
C SER A 189 8.16 10.85 -11.83
N ARG A 190 9.21 10.42 -12.58
CA ARG A 190 9.13 9.21 -13.41
C ARG A 190 9.81 7.98 -12.80
N CYS A 191 10.83 8.18 -11.99
CA CYS A 191 11.64 7.08 -11.43
C CYS A 191 11.86 7.28 -9.93
N GLY A 192 11.46 6.30 -9.12
CA GLY A 192 11.62 6.35 -7.67
C GLY A 192 13.08 6.45 -7.22
N VAL A 193 14.03 5.92 -8.02
CA VAL A 193 15.47 6.02 -7.71
C VAL A 193 15.95 7.46 -7.86
N PHE A 194 15.59 8.14 -8.95
CA PHE A 194 15.93 9.55 -9.13
C PHE A 194 15.21 10.44 -8.11
N ALA A 195 13.93 10.18 -7.85
CA ALA A 195 13.19 10.90 -6.80
C ALA A 195 13.88 10.80 -5.43
N LYS A 196 14.39 9.61 -5.08
CA LYS A 196 15.18 9.41 -3.85
C LYS A 196 16.45 10.27 -3.85
N THR A 197 17.15 10.33 -4.97
CA THR A 197 18.37 11.15 -5.12
C THR A 197 18.06 12.63 -4.93
N ASP A 198 16.97 13.13 -5.55
CA ASP A 198 16.55 14.52 -5.41
C ASP A 198 16.16 14.86 -3.96
N VAL A 199 15.36 14.00 -3.31
CA VAL A 199 15.00 14.16 -1.90
C VAL A 199 16.25 14.22 -1.02
N GLN A 200 17.24 13.35 -1.29
CA GLN A 200 18.49 13.33 -0.54
C GLN A 200 19.29 14.61 -0.73
N ALA A 201 19.35 15.15 -1.95
CA ALA A 201 19.99 16.44 -2.23
C ALA A 201 19.32 17.57 -1.45
N LEU A 202 17.98 17.65 -1.48
CA LEU A 202 17.23 18.67 -0.74
C LEU A 202 17.46 18.58 0.76
N LEU A 203 17.56 17.36 1.33
CA LEU A 203 17.90 17.15 2.75
C LEU A 203 19.30 17.66 3.08
N ASN A 204 20.27 17.37 2.21
CA ASN A 204 21.65 17.83 2.39
C ASN A 204 21.78 19.36 2.27
N ASP A 205 20.96 19.98 1.44
CA ASP A 205 20.88 21.44 1.28
C ASP A 205 20.15 22.14 2.43
N GLY A 206 19.62 21.35 3.42
CA GLY A 206 18.95 21.88 4.59
C GLY A 206 17.52 22.38 4.35
N VAL A 207 16.88 21.94 3.25
CA VAL A 207 15.48 22.25 2.98
C VAL A 207 14.58 21.64 4.07
N SER A 208 13.54 22.36 4.46
CA SER A 208 12.63 21.90 5.50
C SER A 208 11.96 20.57 5.12
N LYS A 209 11.83 19.65 6.09
CA LYS A 209 11.11 18.39 5.85
C LYS A 209 9.65 18.60 5.42
N ALA A 210 9.05 19.72 5.83
CA ALA A 210 7.69 20.10 5.44
C ALA A 210 7.59 20.39 3.94
N ASP A 211 8.51 21.18 3.41
CA ASP A 211 8.55 21.50 1.98
C ASP A 211 8.94 20.28 1.12
N ILE A 212 9.87 19.46 1.63
CA ILE A 212 10.21 18.19 0.97
C ILE A 212 9.01 17.25 0.92
N ALA A 213 8.26 17.11 2.00
CA ALA A 213 7.05 16.28 2.05
C ALA A 213 5.99 16.77 1.07
N LEU A 214 5.75 18.08 1.02
CA LEU A 214 4.83 18.70 0.05
C LEU A 214 5.29 18.45 -1.39
N SER A 215 6.59 18.55 -1.65
CA SER A 215 7.20 18.30 -2.97
C SER A 215 7.10 16.84 -3.41
N ILE A 216 7.26 15.88 -2.47
CA ILE A 216 7.03 14.45 -2.72
C ILE A 216 5.59 14.20 -3.15
N LEU A 217 4.60 14.75 -2.44
CA LEU A 217 3.20 14.58 -2.81
C LEU A 217 2.89 15.23 -4.18
N GLN A 218 3.52 16.37 -4.50
CA GLN A 218 3.40 16.96 -5.82
C GLN A 218 4.02 16.08 -6.91
N ALA A 219 5.16 15.42 -6.65
CA ALA A 219 5.77 14.51 -7.59
C ALA A 219 4.85 13.29 -7.88
N VAL A 220 4.16 12.76 -6.88
CA VAL A 220 3.13 11.71 -7.03
C VAL A 220 2.04 12.16 -8.01
N VAL A 221 1.50 13.37 -7.82
CA VAL A 221 0.46 13.94 -8.68
C VAL A 221 0.96 14.09 -10.11
N ASN A 222 2.14 14.69 -10.29
CA ASN A 222 2.75 14.90 -11.61
C ASN A 222 2.98 13.58 -12.34
N GLN A 223 3.43 12.55 -11.61
CA GLN A 223 3.65 11.23 -12.16
C GLN A 223 2.36 10.56 -12.60
N THR A 224 1.34 10.59 -11.74
CA THR A 224 0.03 9.99 -12.03
C THR A 224 -0.59 10.64 -13.27
N ILE A 225 -0.67 11.97 -13.30
CA ILE A 225 -1.25 12.69 -14.43
C ILE A 225 -0.41 12.49 -15.70
N GLY A 226 0.91 12.73 -15.61
CA GLY A 226 1.79 12.70 -16.78
C GLY A 226 1.89 11.32 -17.43
N ASN A 227 1.92 10.25 -16.63
CA ASN A 227 2.08 8.89 -17.16
C ASN A 227 0.75 8.27 -17.60
N LEU A 228 -0.36 8.53 -16.89
CA LEU A 228 -1.63 7.86 -17.14
C LEU A 228 -2.58 8.66 -18.02
N ALA A 229 -2.68 9.98 -17.82
CA ALA A 229 -3.56 10.78 -18.66
C ALA A 229 -3.03 10.91 -20.10
N GLN A 230 -1.70 10.94 -20.29
CA GLN A 230 -1.06 10.98 -21.63
C GLN A 230 -1.67 12.04 -22.55
N GLY A 231 -1.92 13.23 -21.98
CA GLY A 231 -2.51 14.35 -22.72
C GLY A 231 -4.03 14.35 -22.81
N ARG A 232 -4.72 13.28 -22.39
CA ARG A 232 -6.19 13.32 -22.27
C ARG A 232 -6.56 14.11 -21.02
N PRO A 233 -7.44 15.12 -21.14
CA PRO A 233 -7.85 15.93 -19.99
C PRO A 233 -8.62 15.09 -18.95
N LEU A 234 -8.41 15.45 -17.67
CA LEU A 234 -9.23 14.98 -16.57
C LEU A 234 -10.25 16.08 -16.28
N GLU A 235 -11.43 15.94 -16.85
CA GLU A 235 -12.49 16.95 -16.84
C GLU A 235 -13.81 16.34 -16.37
N GLY A 236 -14.76 17.21 -15.96
CA GLY A 236 -16.04 16.80 -15.41
C GLY A 236 -15.98 16.49 -13.94
N ASN A 237 -16.82 15.60 -13.47
CA ASN A 237 -16.93 15.20 -12.07
C ASN A 237 -15.87 14.16 -11.73
N ILE A 238 -14.93 14.50 -10.87
CA ILE A 238 -13.76 13.66 -10.56
C ILE A 238 -13.92 13.04 -9.18
N ALA A 239 -13.82 11.71 -9.12
CA ALA A 239 -13.74 10.93 -7.89
C ALA A 239 -12.30 10.56 -7.56
N PHE A 240 -11.93 10.66 -6.28
CA PHE A 240 -10.62 10.24 -5.75
C PHE A 240 -10.79 8.97 -4.93
N LEU A 241 -10.18 7.87 -5.39
CA LEU A 241 -10.35 6.52 -4.86
C LEU A 241 -9.02 5.91 -4.42
N GLY A 242 -9.11 4.83 -3.65
CA GLY A 242 -7.94 4.08 -3.16
C GLY A 242 -7.38 4.63 -1.84
N GLY A 243 -6.55 3.81 -1.19
CA GLY A 243 -6.03 4.08 0.16
C GLY A 243 -5.26 5.41 0.26
N PRO A 244 -4.25 5.67 -0.56
CA PRO A 244 -3.49 6.91 -0.51
C PRO A 244 -4.36 8.17 -0.61
N LEU A 245 -5.33 8.21 -1.52
CA LEU A 245 -6.22 9.37 -1.69
C LEU A 245 -7.31 9.48 -0.62
N TYR A 246 -7.61 8.37 0.06
CA TYR A 246 -8.55 8.34 1.18
C TYR A 246 -7.90 8.84 2.48
N PHE A 247 -6.68 8.38 2.79
CA PHE A 247 -6.01 8.70 4.06
C PHE A 247 -5.16 9.96 4.01
N LEU A 248 -4.56 10.31 2.85
CA LEU A 248 -3.64 11.42 2.72
C LEU A 248 -4.35 12.65 2.12
N THR A 249 -4.93 13.46 2.99
CA THR A 249 -5.70 14.64 2.60
C THR A 249 -4.87 15.64 1.79
N GLN A 250 -3.59 15.82 2.12
CA GLN A 250 -2.70 16.72 1.39
C GLN A 250 -2.39 16.21 -0.03
N LEU A 251 -2.34 14.90 -0.23
CA LEU A 251 -2.20 14.31 -1.56
C LEU A 251 -3.43 14.61 -2.43
N LYS A 252 -4.64 14.39 -1.90
CA LYS A 252 -5.89 14.73 -2.58
C LYS A 252 -5.94 16.24 -2.91
N GLU A 253 -5.56 17.09 -1.97
CA GLU A 253 -5.51 18.53 -2.17
C GLU A 253 -4.52 18.95 -3.27
N ARG A 254 -3.36 18.25 -3.38
CA ARG A 254 -2.41 18.48 -4.48
C ARG A 254 -3.00 18.14 -5.83
N PHE A 255 -3.78 17.06 -5.97
CA PHE A 255 -4.52 16.76 -7.19
C PHE A 255 -5.51 17.87 -7.53
N ILE A 256 -6.34 18.30 -6.57
CA ILE A 256 -7.31 19.36 -6.74
C ILE A 256 -6.65 20.65 -7.25
N LYS A 257 -5.55 21.08 -6.60
CA LYS A 257 -4.80 22.28 -6.99
C LYS A 257 -4.14 22.15 -8.37
N THR A 258 -3.58 20.98 -8.69
CA THR A 258 -2.89 20.75 -9.96
C THR A 258 -3.87 20.71 -11.13
N LEU A 259 -5.03 20.08 -10.93
CA LEU A 259 -6.10 19.99 -11.93
C LEU A 259 -6.97 21.25 -11.95
N LYS A 260 -6.78 22.20 -11.00
CA LYS A 260 -7.58 23.43 -10.85
C LYS A 260 -9.07 23.15 -10.71
N LEU A 261 -9.41 22.08 -9.95
CA LEU A 261 -10.80 21.70 -9.74
C LEU A 261 -11.51 22.69 -8.80
N THR A 262 -12.75 22.98 -9.11
CA THR A 262 -13.69 23.63 -8.20
C THR A 262 -14.47 22.59 -7.41
N ASP A 263 -15.08 22.98 -6.28
CA ASP A 263 -15.86 22.06 -5.42
C ASP A 263 -16.99 21.35 -6.16
N GLU A 264 -17.55 21.98 -7.19
CA GLU A 264 -18.61 21.43 -8.04
C GLU A 264 -18.16 20.19 -8.83
N HIS A 265 -16.87 20.11 -9.16
CA HIS A 265 -16.29 19.02 -9.94
C HIS A 265 -15.67 17.92 -9.07
N ILE A 266 -15.75 18.05 -7.74
CA ILE A 266 -15.20 17.05 -6.82
C ILE A 266 -16.32 16.14 -6.34
N VAL A 267 -16.27 14.87 -6.72
CA VAL A 267 -17.21 13.88 -6.20
C VAL A 267 -16.80 13.50 -4.79
N ASN A 268 -17.68 13.77 -3.82
CA ASN A 268 -17.45 13.36 -2.44
C ASN A 268 -17.70 11.85 -2.29
N VAL A 269 -16.70 11.16 -1.74
CA VAL A 269 -16.73 9.70 -1.59
C VAL A 269 -16.29 9.36 -0.16
N ASP A 270 -17.23 8.89 0.65
CA ASP A 270 -16.95 8.56 2.06
C ASP A 270 -16.09 7.30 2.21
N ASP A 271 -16.26 6.33 1.32
CA ASP A 271 -15.63 5.00 1.39
C ASP A 271 -14.70 4.71 0.21
N GLY A 272 -14.02 5.73 -0.33
CA GLY A 272 -13.22 5.65 -1.55
C GLY A 272 -12.15 4.55 -1.58
N CYS A 273 -11.60 4.16 -0.43
CA CYS A 273 -10.62 3.07 -0.35
C CYS A 273 -11.26 1.66 -0.44
N TYR A 274 -12.59 1.55 -0.32
CA TYR A 274 -13.33 0.28 -0.36
C TYR A 274 -14.08 0.06 -1.68
N PHE A 275 -14.09 1.02 -2.59
CA PHE A 275 -14.94 1.00 -3.80
C PHE A 275 -14.77 -0.28 -4.62
N VAL A 276 -13.54 -0.74 -4.81
CA VAL A 276 -13.28 -1.97 -5.56
C VAL A 276 -13.87 -3.20 -4.85
N ALA A 277 -13.73 -3.29 -3.52
CA ALA A 277 -14.34 -4.36 -2.73
C ALA A 277 -15.88 -4.27 -2.73
N MET A 278 -16.44 -3.04 -2.64
CA MET A 278 -17.90 -2.80 -2.72
C MET A 278 -18.45 -3.26 -4.07
N GLY A 279 -17.82 -2.87 -5.16
CA GLY A 279 -18.21 -3.31 -6.50
C GLY A 279 -18.02 -4.79 -6.76
N CYS A 280 -17.01 -5.41 -6.14
CA CYS A 280 -16.81 -6.85 -6.16
C CYS A 280 -17.97 -7.60 -5.48
N ALA A 281 -18.47 -7.09 -4.34
CA ALA A 281 -19.64 -7.63 -3.66
C ALA A 281 -20.90 -7.61 -4.52
N LEU A 282 -21.01 -6.66 -5.48
CA LEU A 282 -22.12 -6.56 -6.43
C LEU A 282 -21.93 -7.43 -7.68
N SER A 283 -20.97 -8.33 -7.72
CA SER A 283 -20.71 -9.15 -8.90
C SER A 283 -21.85 -10.13 -9.20
N ASP A 284 -22.26 -10.18 -10.46
CA ASP A 284 -23.27 -11.15 -10.92
C ASP A 284 -22.74 -12.57 -10.93
N ASN A 285 -21.41 -12.73 -10.94
CA ASN A 285 -20.73 -14.03 -10.90
C ASN A 285 -20.39 -14.47 -9.47
N ALA A 286 -20.78 -13.70 -8.43
CA ALA A 286 -20.53 -14.08 -7.05
C ALA A 286 -21.25 -15.38 -6.71
N ILE A 287 -20.59 -16.28 -5.99
CA ILE A 287 -21.17 -17.59 -5.61
C ILE A 287 -21.79 -17.52 -4.22
N GLU A 288 -22.93 -18.17 -4.05
CA GLU A 288 -23.56 -18.34 -2.74
C GLU A 288 -22.80 -19.38 -1.92
N MET A 289 -22.54 -19.06 -0.65
CA MET A 289 -21.88 -19.95 0.30
C MET A 289 -22.26 -19.65 1.74
N THR A 290 -21.87 -20.57 2.62
CA THR A 290 -21.92 -20.39 4.07
C THR A 290 -20.56 -19.95 4.63
N TYR A 291 -20.56 -19.43 5.84
CA TYR A 291 -19.32 -19.08 6.55
C TYR A 291 -18.39 -20.30 6.72
N ASP A 292 -18.95 -21.45 7.08
CA ASP A 292 -18.17 -22.66 7.32
C ASP A 292 -17.52 -23.20 6.03
N GLU A 293 -18.19 -23.09 4.88
CA GLU A 293 -17.63 -23.43 3.57
C GLU A 293 -16.44 -22.51 3.22
N LEU A 294 -16.56 -21.20 3.45
CA LEU A 294 -15.46 -20.25 3.21
C LEU A 294 -14.26 -20.57 4.11
N MET A 295 -14.49 -20.81 5.40
CA MET A 295 -13.43 -21.16 6.35
C MET A 295 -12.77 -22.51 5.99
N GLN A 296 -13.53 -23.50 5.54
CA GLN A 296 -13.00 -24.77 5.10
C GLN A 296 -12.07 -24.59 3.88
N ARG A 297 -12.46 -23.78 2.91
CA ARG A 297 -11.63 -23.47 1.73
C ARG A 297 -10.33 -22.76 2.14
N LEU A 298 -10.39 -21.78 3.03
CA LEU A 298 -9.21 -21.09 3.57
C LEU A 298 -8.25 -22.05 4.29
N ASN A 299 -8.79 -22.92 5.16
CA ASN A 299 -7.98 -23.88 5.91
C ASN A 299 -7.29 -24.92 5.00
N ASN A 300 -7.94 -25.32 3.91
CA ASN A 300 -7.35 -26.24 2.95
C ASN A 300 -6.21 -25.59 2.15
N CYS A 301 -6.35 -24.30 1.80
CA CYS A 301 -5.31 -23.57 1.09
C CYS A 301 -4.05 -23.33 1.95
N SER A 302 -4.22 -23.07 3.25
CA SER A 302 -3.06 -22.85 4.15
C SER A 302 -2.17 -24.09 4.30
N LYS A 303 -2.73 -25.30 4.12
CA LYS A 303 -1.98 -26.57 4.16
C LYS A 303 -1.18 -26.82 2.89
N SER A 304 -1.66 -26.37 1.73
CA SER A 304 -0.97 -26.58 0.44
C SER A 304 0.19 -25.59 0.22
N SER A 305 0.19 -24.46 0.89
CA SER A 305 1.27 -23.46 0.76
C SER A 305 2.55 -23.81 1.55
N THR A 306 2.50 -24.80 2.44
CA THR A 306 3.67 -25.30 3.17
C THR A 306 4.51 -26.32 2.38
N GLU A 307 4.02 -26.80 1.23
CA GLU A 307 4.72 -27.81 0.40
C GLU A 307 5.41 -27.26 -0.86
N THR A 308 5.39 -25.97 -1.11
CA THR A 308 6.31 -25.38 -2.09
C THR A 308 7.69 -25.32 -1.45
N GLU A 309 8.42 -26.43 -1.51
CA GLU A 309 9.87 -26.39 -1.37
C GLU A 309 10.39 -25.27 -2.28
N SER A 310 10.90 -24.22 -1.69
CA SER A 310 11.66 -23.24 -2.43
C SER A 310 12.87 -23.98 -3.00
N VAL A 311 12.83 -24.30 -4.29
CA VAL A 311 13.98 -24.86 -5.00
C VAL A 311 15.00 -23.73 -5.14
N ALA A 312 15.55 -23.30 -4.01
CA ALA A 312 16.73 -22.45 -4.01
C ALA A 312 17.91 -23.34 -4.42
N PHE A 313 18.40 -23.13 -5.63
CA PHE A 313 19.65 -23.77 -6.04
C PHE A 313 20.75 -23.37 -5.06
N THR A 314 21.45 -24.35 -4.51
CA THR A 314 22.62 -24.10 -3.67
C THR A 314 23.68 -23.37 -4.50
N LEU A 315 24.29 -22.33 -3.94
CA LEU A 315 25.36 -21.56 -4.61
C LEU A 315 26.59 -22.43 -4.92
N PHE A 316 26.82 -23.46 -4.12
CA PHE A 316 27.92 -24.41 -4.27
C PHE A 316 27.38 -25.83 -4.27
N LYS A 317 27.92 -26.69 -5.12
CA LYS A 317 27.49 -28.09 -5.23
C LYS A 317 27.88 -28.93 -4.02
N ASN A 318 29.00 -28.56 -3.37
CA ASN A 318 29.55 -29.26 -2.22
C ASN A 318 30.50 -28.34 -1.44
N GLU A 319 30.96 -28.81 -0.28
CA GLU A 319 31.88 -28.10 0.58
C GLU A 319 33.25 -27.86 -0.08
N GLN A 320 33.68 -28.72 -0.96
CA GLN A 320 34.96 -28.56 -1.68
C GLN A 320 34.89 -27.30 -2.59
N GLU A 321 33.84 -27.13 -3.38
CA GLU A 321 33.64 -25.97 -4.26
C GLU A 321 33.61 -24.67 -3.43
N TYR A 322 32.94 -24.68 -2.27
CA TYR A 322 32.93 -23.56 -1.34
C TYR A 322 34.35 -23.23 -0.79
N ASN A 323 35.12 -24.25 -0.44
CA ASN A 323 36.50 -24.07 0.07
C ASN A 323 37.43 -23.54 -1.03
N GLU A 324 37.31 -24.02 -2.25
CA GLU A 324 38.04 -23.50 -3.42
C GLU A 324 37.69 -22.02 -3.68
N PHE A 325 36.40 -21.67 -3.62
CA PHE A 325 35.98 -20.27 -3.67
C PHE A 325 36.62 -19.41 -2.59
N LYS A 326 36.61 -19.87 -1.32
CA LYS A 326 37.25 -19.16 -0.20
C LYS A 326 38.74 -19.02 -0.39
N GLN A 327 39.45 -20.08 -0.78
CA GLN A 327 40.89 -20.04 -1.01
C GLN A 327 41.27 -19.06 -2.12
N ARG A 328 40.51 -19.03 -3.20
CA ARG A 328 40.71 -18.08 -4.31
C ARG A 328 40.58 -16.63 -3.82
N HIS A 329 39.52 -16.32 -3.06
CA HIS A 329 39.26 -14.95 -2.60
C HIS A 329 40.17 -14.53 -1.45
N ASN A 330 40.63 -15.46 -0.61
CA ASN A 330 41.56 -15.15 0.49
C ASN A 330 42.96 -14.76 0.03
N LYS A 331 43.29 -14.92 -1.26
CA LYS A 331 44.59 -14.48 -1.83
C LYS A 331 44.67 -12.95 -1.94
N ASP A 332 43.51 -12.28 -2.06
CA ASP A 332 43.39 -10.84 -2.30
C ASP A 332 43.04 -10.07 -1.02
N VAL A 333 43.59 -10.49 0.13
CA VAL A 333 43.34 -9.83 1.42
C VAL A 333 44.27 -8.66 1.62
N VAL A 334 43.74 -7.50 1.97
CA VAL A 334 44.54 -6.33 2.35
C VAL A 334 45.16 -6.55 3.72
N LYS A 335 46.46 -6.28 3.85
CA LYS A 335 47.18 -6.40 5.11
C LYS A 335 46.61 -5.45 6.17
N LYS A 336 46.50 -5.93 7.40
CA LYS A 336 46.06 -5.16 8.56
C LYS A 336 47.12 -5.19 9.63
N ALA A 337 47.26 -4.10 10.37
CA ALA A 337 48.10 -4.02 11.55
C ALA A 337 47.35 -3.27 12.68
N LEU A 338 47.81 -3.38 13.91
CA LEU A 338 47.20 -2.68 15.03
C LEU A 338 47.67 -1.23 15.05
N LEU A 339 46.71 -0.31 15.17
CA LEU A 339 46.99 1.12 15.27
C LEU A 339 47.84 1.42 16.51
N SER A 340 47.64 0.70 17.63
CA SER A 340 48.40 0.84 18.86
C SER A 340 49.91 0.56 18.72
N ASP A 341 50.27 -0.29 17.76
CA ASP A 341 51.65 -0.77 17.59
C ASP A 341 52.38 0.02 16.50
N TYR A 342 51.68 0.91 15.81
CA TYR A 342 52.20 1.67 14.69
C TYR A 342 52.73 3.04 15.13
N GLN A 343 54.00 3.32 14.82
CA GLN A 343 54.60 4.63 15.00
C GLN A 343 55.11 5.13 13.64
N GLY A 344 54.39 6.11 13.09
CA GLY A 344 54.72 6.67 11.80
C GLY A 344 53.56 7.55 11.23
N PRO A 345 53.75 8.09 10.05
CA PRO A 345 52.70 8.91 9.42
C PRO A 345 51.50 8.07 9.05
N LEU A 346 50.30 8.57 9.36
CA LEU A 346 49.02 8.02 8.96
C LEU A 346 48.50 8.71 7.70
N TYR A 347 47.91 7.94 6.83
CA TYR A 347 47.20 8.45 5.67
C TYR A 347 45.71 8.13 5.85
N ILE A 348 44.88 9.16 5.91
CA ILE A 348 43.46 9.01 6.15
C ILE A 348 42.71 9.22 4.83
N GLY A 349 41.90 8.26 4.46
CA GLY A 349 40.95 8.34 3.34
C GLY A 349 39.53 8.42 3.86
N ILE A 350 38.76 9.36 3.35
CA ILE A 350 37.34 9.58 3.69
C ILE A 350 36.51 9.50 2.43
N ASP A 351 35.51 8.62 2.45
CA ASP A 351 34.47 8.57 1.45
C ASP A 351 33.12 8.93 2.11
N ALA A 352 32.71 10.19 1.93
CA ALA A 352 31.48 10.72 2.47
C ALA A 352 30.36 10.65 1.41
N GLY A 353 29.68 9.51 1.33
CA GLY A 353 28.56 9.30 0.43
C GLY A 353 27.25 9.93 0.93
N SER A 354 26.22 9.90 0.11
CA SER A 354 24.90 10.44 0.47
C SER A 354 24.19 9.69 1.61
N THR A 355 24.45 8.39 1.77
CA THR A 355 23.80 7.54 2.76
C THR A 355 24.78 6.87 3.75
N THR A 356 26.02 6.67 3.33
CA THR A 356 27.05 6.00 4.13
C THR A 356 28.33 6.77 4.10
N THR A 357 29.08 6.72 5.22
CA THR A 357 30.44 7.26 5.30
C THR A 357 31.41 6.12 5.58
N LYS A 358 32.57 6.15 4.93
CA LYS A 358 33.67 5.24 5.17
C LYS A 358 34.90 6.06 5.51
N LEU A 359 35.63 5.57 6.50
CA LEU A 359 36.91 6.13 6.90
C LEU A 359 37.91 5.00 6.97
N VAL A 360 39.10 5.22 6.45
CA VAL A 360 40.22 4.29 6.56
C VAL A 360 41.50 5.04 6.91
N ALA A 361 42.26 4.52 7.87
CA ALA A 361 43.62 4.97 8.14
C ALA A 361 44.58 3.85 7.75
N ILE A 362 45.61 4.22 6.96
CA ILE A 362 46.62 3.27 6.49
C ILE A 362 48.04 3.72 6.89
N SER A 363 48.90 2.72 7.07
CA SER A 363 50.33 2.92 7.31
C SER A 363 51.06 3.33 6.01
N LYS A 364 52.32 3.80 6.14
CA LYS A 364 53.24 4.01 5.01
C LYS A 364 53.41 2.74 4.14
N ASN A 365 53.28 1.56 4.76
CA ASN A 365 53.36 0.27 4.07
C ASN A 365 52.00 -0.20 3.48
N ARG A 366 51.00 0.66 3.47
CA ARG A 366 49.64 0.39 2.96
C ARG A 366 48.91 -0.71 3.74
N GLU A 367 49.16 -0.85 5.03
CA GLU A 367 48.44 -1.73 5.93
C GLU A 367 47.25 -0.96 6.52
N ILE A 368 46.05 -1.55 6.57
CA ILE A 368 44.92 -0.92 7.22
C ILE A 368 45.15 -0.97 8.74
N LEU A 369 45.20 0.22 9.35
CA LEU A 369 45.35 0.40 10.80
C LEU A 369 43.99 0.65 11.47
N TYR A 370 43.08 1.31 10.77
CA TYR A 370 41.71 1.57 11.21
C TYR A 370 40.79 1.60 10.02
N SER A 371 39.55 1.13 10.20
CA SER A 371 38.53 1.28 9.20
C SER A 371 37.12 1.34 9.83
N SER A 372 36.31 2.27 9.39
CA SER A 372 34.90 2.41 9.76
C SER A 372 34.05 2.44 8.51
N TYR A 373 32.86 1.84 8.60
CA TYR A 373 31.81 1.88 7.56
C TYR A 373 30.45 1.90 8.25
N GLY A 374 29.67 2.92 8.02
CA GLY A 374 28.37 3.05 8.64
C GLY A 374 27.42 3.99 7.91
N SER A 375 26.14 3.97 8.34
CA SER A 375 25.18 4.97 7.91
C SER A 375 25.56 6.34 8.45
N ASN A 376 25.47 7.37 7.59
CA ASN A 376 25.72 8.75 8.02
C ASN A 376 24.46 9.47 8.51
N ASN A 377 23.31 8.78 8.57
CA ASN A 377 22.04 9.34 9.03
C ASN A 377 21.73 10.71 8.39
N PHE A 378 22.06 10.86 7.09
CA PHE A 378 21.90 12.09 6.31
C PHE A 378 22.75 13.27 6.84
N SER A 379 23.79 13.02 7.60
CA SER A 379 24.71 14.03 8.11
C SER A 379 26.16 13.59 7.95
N PRO A 380 26.69 13.52 6.70
CA PRO A 380 28.02 12.99 6.44
C PRO A 380 29.12 13.75 7.15
N LEU A 381 29.04 15.09 7.23
CA LEU A 381 30.04 15.90 7.92
C LEU A 381 30.10 15.57 9.41
N LYS A 382 28.94 15.47 10.08
CA LYS A 382 28.91 15.13 11.51
C LYS A 382 29.49 13.74 11.74
N THR A 383 29.14 12.74 10.92
CA THR A 383 29.66 11.38 11.03
C THR A 383 31.19 11.34 10.87
N VAL A 384 31.76 12.11 9.94
CA VAL A 384 33.21 12.22 9.80
C VAL A 384 33.86 12.85 11.05
N LEU A 385 33.25 13.92 11.59
CA LEU A 385 33.79 14.57 12.80
C LEU A 385 33.70 13.71 14.06
N ASP A 386 32.66 12.89 14.14
CA ASP A 386 32.48 11.96 15.29
C ASP A 386 33.44 10.75 15.21
N GLU A 387 33.97 10.40 14.01
CA GLU A 387 34.88 9.26 13.77
C GLU A 387 36.35 9.64 13.81
N ILE A 388 36.73 10.90 13.65
CA ILE A 388 38.12 11.42 13.77
C ILE A 388 38.45 11.80 15.21
#